data_3321c25c98189a36e15f6b882bf93476
#
_entry.id   3321c25c98189a36e15f6b882bf93476
#
_cell.length_a   1.000
_cell.length_b   1.000
_cell.length_c   1.000
_cell.angle_alpha   90.00
_cell.angle_beta   90.00
_cell.angle_gamma   90.00
#
_symmetry.space_group_name_H-M   'P 1'
#
loop_
_entity.id
_entity.type
_entity.pdbx_description
1 polymer ?
#
loop_
_entity_poly.entity_id
_entity_poly.type
_entity_poly.pdbx_seq_one_letter_code
_entity_poly.pdbx_strand_id
1 'polypeptide(L)'
;VPDPTARASLRSDVRVIGLIGVAHFFSHFFQLVLPPLFPLLKTVFGVPYVALGLTISVFYGASGIGQTLSGFLVDRIGALRVLLGGMALFAASIALAGLVPTYWLLLPVALLAGLGNSVFHPADYSILNASVDARRIGRGYSVHSVSGNLGWAVAPTVIFALTAHFGWRVALVTVGGLGLVMAGVLATQAHLFATARSAGRSRGGADVRLLLSGPILAAFAYFALIAMAVIGVQTFGVSGLIRVYETPMAAATACLTAFLLGSAAGTLVGGLLADRTSRHDVLAVSGLVGGAVLMLVLATGSLAVSTLPGLLALAGFCQGITGPSRDMLVRAATPTGASGRVFGFVYSGLDLGSCITPLAFGWLLDHGDPRMVFAAVGVLLLCTIATVVQVRRSAQPVPAGA
;
A
#
# COMPACT_ATOMS: atom_id res chain seq x y z
N VAL A 1 16.49 -0.35 39.17
CA VAL A 1 16.34 0.55 38.01
C VAL A 1 17.15 -0.10 36.91
N PRO A 2 16.55 -0.52 35.76
CA PRO A 2 17.32 -1.06 34.64
C PRO A 2 18.32 -0.02 34.15
N ASP A 3 19.56 -0.44 33.90
CA ASP A 3 20.62 0.38 33.35
C ASP A 3 20.23 1.00 32.02
N PRO A 4 20.08 2.33 31.89
CA PRO A 4 19.71 2.97 30.62
C PRO A 4 20.77 2.84 29.52
N THR A 5 21.94 2.27 29.83
CA THR A 5 23.05 2.07 28.92
C THR A 5 23.13 0.63 28.36
N ALA A 6 22.25 -0.28 28.78
CA ALA A 6 22.21 -1.64 28.22
C ALA A 6 21.80 -1.57 26.74
N ARG A 7 22.79 -1.46 25.84
CA ARG A 7 22.63 -1.44 24.39
C ARG A 7 21.93 -2.71 23.95
N ALA A 8 20.76 -2.58 23.30
CA ALA A 8 20.11 -3.70 22.65
C ALA A 8 21.14 -4.45 21.78
N SER A 9 21.28 -5.75 22.00
CA SER A 9 22.25 -6.54 21.25
C SER A 9 21.87 -6.56 19.77
N LEU A 10 22.84 -6.64 18.86
CA LEU A 10 22.58 -6.78 17.43
C LEU A 10 21.59 -7.94 17.15
N ARG A 11 21.69 -9.05 17.91
CA ARG A 11 20.78 -10.19 17.79
C ARG A 11 19.34 -9.84 18.18
N SER A 12 19.15 -9.01 19.20
CA SER A 12 17.82 -8.52 19.59
C SER A 12 17.21 -7.65 18.50
N ASP A 13 17.97 -6.67 17.99
CA ASP A 13 17.49 -5.81 16.90
C ASP A 13 17.11 -6.59 15.64
N VAL A 14 17.94 -7.55 15.21
CA VAL A 14 17.65 -8.37 14.04
C VAL A 14 16.37 -9.19 14.25
N ARG A 15 16.14 -9.72 15.45
CA ARG A 15 14.90 -10.45 15.76
C ARG A 15 13.67 -9.54 15.73
N VAL A 16 13.74 -8.38 16.36
CA VAL A 16 12.64 -7.40 16.38
C VAL A 16 12.33 -6.94 14.95
N ILE A 17 13.33 -6.53 14.19
CA ILE A 17 13.18 -6.09 12.79
C ILE A 17 12.57 -7.21 11.94
N GLY A 18 13.04 -8.44 12.09
CA GLY A 18 12.54 -9.59 11.35
C GLY A 18 11.09 -9.92 11.68
N LEU A 19 10.73 -9.95 12.96
CA LEU A 19 9.36 -10.24 13.42
C LEU A 19 8.36 -9.18 12.95
N ILE A 20 8.71 -7.89 13.10
CA ILE A 20 7.86 -6.80 12.60
C ILE A 20 7.80 -6.81 11.06
N GLY A 21 8.93 -7.11 10.38
CA GLY A 21 8.93 -7.29 8.93
C GLY A 21 7.98 -8.40 8.47
N VAL A 22 7.97 -9.55 9.14
CA VAL A 22 7.02 -10.64 8.81
C VAL A 22 5.57 -10.25 9.11
N ALA A 23 5.30 -9.56 10.22
CA ALA A 23 3.96 -9.05 10.50
C ALA A 23 3.49 -8.09 9.39
N HIS A 24 4.34 -7.19 8.96
CA HIS A 24 4.06 -6.22 7.89
C HIS A 24 3.92 -6.90 6.51
N PHE A 25 4.69 -7.94 6.24
CA PHE A 25 4.50 -8.80 5.06
C PHE A 25 3.06 -9.36 5.02
N PHE A 26 2.56 -9.93 6.11
CA PHE A 26 1.20 -10.45 6.17
C PHE A 26 0.14 -9.36 6.00
N SER A 27 0.35 -8.15 6.54
CA SER A 27 -0.55 -7.02 6.33
C SER A 27 -0.74 -6.74 4.84
N HIS A 28 0.33 -6.58 4.08
CA HIS A 28 0.28 -6.30 2.65
C HIS A 28 -0.16 -7.52 1.83
N PHE A 29 0.24 -8.73 2.23
CA PHE A 29 -0.21 -9.96 1.61
C PHE A 29 -1.75 -10.06 1.64
N PHE A 30 -2.37 -9.83 2.78
CA PHE A 30 -3.82 -9.92 2.94
C PHE A 30 -4.58 -8.85 2.13
N GLN A 31 -4.00 -7.68 1.87
CA GLN A 31 -4.62 -6.67 1.02
C GLN A 31 -4.87 -7.16 -0.41
N LEU A 32 -4.05 -8.08 -0.91
CA LEU A 32 -4.12 -8.58 -2.29
C LEU A 32 -4.60 -10.04 -2.42
N VAL A 33 -5.24 -10.63 -1.41
CA VAL A 33 -5.78 -12.00 -1.54
C VAL A 33 -7.11 -12.05 -2.28
N LEU A 34 -7.96 -11.02 -2.20
CA LEU A 34 -9.25 -11.00 -2.90
C LEU A 34 -9.17 -10.52 -4.36
N PRO A 35 -8.46 -9.43 -4.71
CA PRO A 35 -8.48 -8.87 -6.06
C PRO A 35 -8.17 -9.85 -7.19
N PRO A 36 -7.14 -10.72 -7.10
CA PRO A 36 -6.85 -11.69 -8.15
C PRO A 36 -7.97 -12.72 -8.36
N LEU A 37 -8.83 -12.92 -7.35
CA LEU A 37 -9.97 -13.82 -7.41
C LEU A 37 -11.25 -13.20 -7.99
N PHE A 38 -11.26 -11.90 -8.28
CA PHE A 38 -12.47 -11.20 -8.75
C PHE A 38 -13.14 -11.81 -9.96
N PRO A 39 -12.44 -12.28 -11.00
CA PRO A 39 -13.09 -12.98 -12.10
C PRO A 39 -13.88 -14.22 -11.65
N LEU A 40 -13.33 -14.97 -10.69
CA LEU A 40 -13.99 -16.14 -10.11
C LEU A 40 -15.14 -15.73 -9.18
N LEU A 41 -14.90 -14.77 -8.26
CA LEU A 41 -15.90 -14.33 -7.28
C LEU A 41 -17.12 -13.66 -7.93
N LYS A 42 -16.92 -12.96 -9.06
CA LYS A 42 -18.00 -12.42 -9.88
C LYS A 42 -18.99 -13.52 -10.28
N THR A 43 -18.48 -14.63 -10.75
CA THR A 43 -19.29 -15.78 -11.18
C THR A 43 -19.91 -16.50 -9.97
N VAL A 44 -19.11 -16.73 -8.90
CA VAL A 44 -19.57 -17.46 -7.70
C VAL A 44 -20.71 -16.74 -6.99
N PHE A 45 -20.61 -15.41 -6.86
CA PHE A 45 -21.62 -14.61 -6.15
C PHE A 45 -22.69 -14.02 -7.08
N GLY A 46 -22.52 -14.10 -8.40
CA GLY A 46 -23.45 -13.49 -9.36
C GLY A 46 -23.52 -11.96 -9.27
N VAL A 47 -22.42 -11.29 -8.94
CA VAL A 47 -22.39 -9.83 -8.71
C VAL A 47 -21.54 -9.10 -9.75
N PRO A 48 -21.79 -7.81 -10.02
CA PRO A 48 -20.95 -7.00 -10.90
C PRO A 48 -19.59 -6.68 -10.27
N TYR A 49 -18.60 -6.25 -11.08
CA TYR A 49 -17.29 -5.85 -10.59
C TYR A 49 -17.34 -4.65 -9.65
N VAL A 50 -18.29 -3.72 -9.85
CA VAL A 50 -18.47 -2.58 -8.94
C VAL A 50 -18.82 -3.04 -7.51
N ALA A 51 -19.57 -4.12 -7.36
CA ALA A 51 -19.86 -4.70 -6.04
C ALA A 51 -18.59 -5.29 -5.41
N LEU A 52 -17.77 -6.02 -6.17
CA LEU A 52 -16.48 -6.50 -5.68
C LEU A 52 -15.54 -5.34 -5.34
N GLY A 53 -15.56 -4.26 -6.14
CA GLY A 53 -14.87 -3.02 -5.84
C GLY A 53 -15.32 -2.39 -4.53
N LEU A 54 -16.64 -2.40 -4.24
CA LEU A 54 -17.18 -1.90 -2.96
C LEU A 54 -16.56 -2.64 -1.77
N THR A 55 -16.31 -3.94 -1.87
CA THR A 55 -15.63 -4.71 -0.82
C THR A 55 -14.25 -4.12 -0.48
N ILE A 56 -13.47 -3.76 -1.50
CA ILE A 56 -12.14 -3.17 -1.32
C ILE A 56 -12.25 -1.71 -0.84
N SER A 57 -13.24 -0.96 -1.32
CA SER A 57 -13.50 0.41 -0.84
C SER A 57 -13.89 0.44 0.64
N VAL A 58 -14.71 -0.49 1.10
CA VAL A 58 -15.07 -0.65 2.52
C VAL A 58 -13.82 -0.99 3.34
N PHE A 59 -12.97 -1.90 2.84
CA PHE A 59 -11.71 -2.24 3.50
C PHE A 59 -10.80 -1.00 3.67
N TYR A 60 -10.50 -0.27 2.59
CA TYR A 60 -9.62 0.90 2.66
C TYR A 60 -10.25 2.07 3.44
N GLY A 61 -11.55 2.27 3.34
CA GLY A 61 -12.26 3.27 4.13
C GLY A 61 -12.16 2.98 5.63
N ALA A 62 -12.41 1.73 6.03
CA ALA A 62 -12.27 1.30 7.43
C ALA A 62 -10.81 1.39 7.91
N SER A 63 -9.84 1.02 7.06
CA SER A 63 -8.42 1.10 7.36
C SER A 63 -7.96 2.54 7.56
N GLY A 64 -8.30 3.46 6.66
CA GLY A 64 -7.89 4.87 6.74
C GLY A 64 -8.47 5.56 7.98
N ILE A 65 -9.77 5.38 8.26
CA ILE A 65 -10.40 5.92 9.48
C ILE A 65 -9.77 5.29 10.73
N GLY A 66 -9.64 3.96 10.73
CA GLY A 66 -9.09 3.19 11.85
C GLY A 66 -7.65 3.55 12.17
N GLN A 67 -6.81 3.86 11.16
CA GLN A 67 -5.40 4.20 11.34
C GLN A 67 -5.20 5.45 12.23
N THR A 68 -6.04 6.46 12.07
CA THR A 68 -6.03 7.65 12.93
C THR A 68 -6.34 7.29 14.38
N LEU A 69 -7.35 6.43 14.61
CA LEU A 69 -7.76 5.97 15.93
C LEU A 69 -6.74 5.01 16.56
N SER A 70 -6.08 4.21 15.75
CA SER A 70 -5.08 3.22 16.20
C SER A 70 -3.89 3.87 16.87
N GLY A 71 -3.47 5.08 16.46
CA GLY A 71 -2.41 5.82 17.14
C GLY A 71 -2.76 6.11 18.61
N PHE A 72 -4.00 6.53 18.90
CA PHE A 72 -4.48 6.73 20.27
C PHE A 72 -4.54 5.43 21.07
N LEU A 73 -4.92 4.34 20.39
CA LEU A 73 -5.01 3.04 21.04
C LEU A 73 -3.61 2.50 21.39
N VAL A 74 -2.61 2.69 20.52
CA VAL A 74 -1.20 2.37 20.76
C VAL A 74 -0.69 3.12 22.01
N ASP A 75 -1.00 4.40 22.13
CA ASP A 75 -0.61 5.21 23.28
C ASP A 75 -1.28 4.73 24.59
N ARG A 76 -2.51 4.21 24.52
CA ARG A 76 -3.30 3.84 25.68
C ARG A 76 -3.03 2.44 26.21
N ILE A 77 -2.92 1.46 25.33
CA ILE A 77 -2.81 0.02 25.70
C ILE A 77 -1.50 -0.63 25.27
N GLY A 78 -0.64 0.10 24.53
CA GLY A 78 0.67 -0.34 24.08
C GLY A 78 0.68 -0.94 22.68
N ALA A 79 1.75 -0.68 21.94
CA ALA A 79 1.88 -1.00 20.52
C ALA A 79 1.77 -2.51 20.22
N LEU A 80 2.39 -3.36 21.04
CA LEU A 80 2.36 -4.81 20.82
C LEU A 80 0.94 -5.40 20.94
N ARG A 81 0.17 -4.98 21.96
CA ARG A 81 -1.21 -5.47 22.13
C ARG A 81 -2.10 -5.05 20.96
N VAL A 82 -1.91 -3.83 20.49
CA VAL A 82 -2.63 -3.28 19.33
C VAL A 82 -2.26 -4.05 18.07
N LEU A 83 -0.97 -4.30 17.83
CA LEU A 83 -0.49 -5.08 16.68
C LEU A 83 -1.06 -6.51 16.70
N LEU A 84 -0.96 -7.21 17.82
CA LEU A 84 -1.48 -8.58 17.96
C LEU A 84 -2.99 -8.65 17.73
N GLY A 85 -3.75 -7.73 18.34
CA GLY A 85 -5.20 -7.64 18.15
C GLY A 85 -5.59 -7.36 16.69
N GLY A 86 -4.94 -6.37 16.07
CA GLY A 86 -5.20 -6.04 14.66
C GLY A 86 -4.79 -7.14 13.70
N MET A 87 -3.62 -7.77 13.90
CA MET A 87 -3.18 -8.89 13.08
C MET A 87 -4.13 -10.10 13.21
N ALA A 88 -4.56 -10.43 14.41
CA ALA A 88 -5.52 -11.51 14.65
C ALA A 88 -6.87 -11.20 13.99
N LEU A 89 -7.37 -9.95 14.13
CA LEU A 89 -8.62 -9.53 13.51
C LEU A 89 -8.53 -9.59 11.98
N PHE A 90 -7.42 -9.09 11.40
CA PHE A 90 -7.23 -9.13 9.94
C PHE A 90 -7.16 -10.56 9.43
N ALA A 91 -6.32 -11.40 10.02
CA ALA A 91 -6.16 -12.80 9.65
C ALA A 91 -7.47 -13.60 9.80
N ALA A 92 -8.20 -13.40 10.90
CA ALA A 92 -9.52 -14.02 11.11
C ALA A 92 -10.54 -13.55 10.05
N SER A 93 -10.52 -12.26 9.69
CA SER A 93 -11.39 -11.72 8.64
C SER A 93 -11.10 -12.35 7.28
N ILE A 94 -9.82 -12.56 6.94
CA ILE A 94 -9.45 -13.27 5.70
C ILE A 94 -9.94 -14.73 5.72
N ALA A 95 -9.78 -15.44 6.84
CA ALA A 95 -10.32 -16.79 6.98
C ALA A 95 -11.84 -16.80 6.86
N LEU A 96 -12.53 -15.88 7.51
CA LEU A 96 -13.99 -15.73 7.44
C LEU A 96 -14.47 -15.42 6.02
N ALA A 97 -13.72 -14.63 5.23
CA ALA A 97 -14.05 -14.37 3.83
C ALA A 97 -14.14 -15.67 3.01
N GLY A 98 -13.36 -16.70 3.35
CA GLY A 98 -13.46 -18.05 2.76
C GLY A 98 -14.72 -18.82 3.15
N LEU A 99 -15.41 -18.43 4.21
CA LEU A 99 -16.56 -19.14 4.77
C LEU A 99 -17.91 -18.48 4.42
N VAL A 100 -17.91 -17.26 3.89
CA VAL A 100 -19.16 -16.52 3.60
C VAL A 100 -19.96 -17.21 2.50
N PRO A 101 -21.27 -17.45 2.68
CA PRO A 101 -22.12 -18.05 1.67
C PRO A 101 -22.61 -17.06 0.62
N THR A 102 -22.68 -15.76 0.93
CA THR A 102 -23.22 -14.71 0.05
C THR A 102 -22.32 -13.49 0.03
N TYR A 103 -22.38 -12.75 -1.06
CA TYR A 103 -21.62 -11.50 -1.24
C TYR A 103 -21.84 -10.49 -0.11
N TRP A 104 -23.06 -10.30 0.37
CA TRP A 104 -23.39 -9.29 1.37
C TRP A 104 -22.65 -9.46 2.69
N LEU A 105 -22.28 -10.70 3.03
CA LEU A 105 -21.47 -10.99 4.21
C LEU A 105 -19.98 -10.67 4.01
N LEU A 106 -19.52 -10.51 2.77
CA LEU A 106 -18.16 -10.01 2.49
C LEU A 106 -17.97 -8.57 2.94
N LEU A 107 -19.00 -7.74 2.93
CA LEU A 107 -18.88 -6.32 3.31
C LEU A 107 -18.54 -6.13 4.80
N PRO A 108 -19.26 -6.70 5.78
CA PRO A 108 -18.85 -6.62 7.18
C PRO A 108 -17.50 -7.31 7.44
N VAL A 109 -17.18 -8.39 6.74
CA VAL A 109 -15.85 -9.03 6.82
C VAL A 109 -14.77 -8.09 6.31
N ALA A 110 -14.98 -7.37 5.21
CA ALA A 110 -14.05 -6.38 4.68
C ALA A 110 -13.88 -5.18 5.63
N LEU A 111 -14.95 -4.74 6.29
CA LEU A 111 -14.89 -3.71 7.34
C LEU A 111 -13.97 -4.16 8.48
N LEU A 112 -14.17 -5.38 9.00
CA LEU A 112 -13.34 -5.95 10.08
C LEU A 112 -11.88 -6.12 9.62
N ALA A 113 -11.66 -6.58 8.39
CA ALA A 113 -10.34 -6.69 7.80
C ALA A 113 -9.63 -5.33 7.73
N GLY A 114 -10.34 -4.27 7.29
CA GLY A 114 -9.82 -2.92 7.25
C GLY A 114 -9.46 -2.37 8.63
N LEU A 115 -10.31 -2.59 9.63
CA LEU A 115 -10.01 -2.25 11.03
C LEU A 115 -8.78 -3.00 11.52
N GLY A 116 -8.65 -4.30 11.21
CA GLY A 116 -7.46 -5.09 11.53
C GLY A 116 -6.20 -4.57 10.84
N ASN A 117 -6.31 -4.11 9.58
CA ASN A 117 -5.19 -3.52 8.84
C ASN A 117 -4.73 -2.17 9.41
N SER A 118 -5.63 -1.38 9.96
CA SER A 118 -5.39 0.00 10.38
C SER A 118 -4.32 0.18 11.46
N VAL A 119 -3.98 -0.87 12.17
CA VAL A 119 -3.08 -0.79 13.32
C VAL A 119 -1.60 -0.93 12.97
N PHE A 120 -1.28 -1.52 11.80
CA PHE A 120 0.10 -1.94 11.50
C PHE A 120 1.08 -0.77 11.51
N HIS A 121 0.86 0.27 10.70
CA HIS A 121 1.82 1.38 10.65
C HIS A 121 2.02 2.07 12.01
N PRO A 122 0.98 2.46 12.77
CA PRO A 122 1.18 3.06 14.09
C PRO A 122 1.90 2.14 15.08
N ALA A 123 1.55 0.85 15.10
CA ALA A 123 2.13 -0.10 16.03
C ALA A 123 3.56 -0.50 15.64
N ASP A 124 3.79 -0.82 14.35
CA ASP A 124 5.09 -1.25 13.84
C ASP A 124 6.17 -0.19 14.05
N TYR A 125 5.88 1.06 13.65
CA TYR A 125 6.82 2.16 13.86
C TYR A 125 7.06 2.46 15.34
N SER A 126 6.03 2.36 16.18
CA SER A 126 6.17 2.52 17.62
C SER A 126 7.09 1.45 18.22
N ILE A 127 6.92 0.17 17.84
CA ILE A 127 7.76 -0.94 18.31
C ILE A 127 9.19 -0.78 17.80
N LEU A 128 9.39 -0.50 16.52
CA LEU A 128 10.73 -0.33 15.93
C LEU A 128 11.49 0.80 16.64
N ASN A 129 10.85 1.95 16.82
CA ASN A 129 11.47 3.10 17.49
C ASN A 129 11.83 2.84 18.96
N ALA A 130 11.03 2.01 19.66
CA ALA A 130 11.25 1.71 21.07
C ALA A 130 12.28 0.60 21.29
N SER A 131 12.38 -0.36 20.37
CA SER A 131 13.11 -1.61 20.58
C SER A 131 14.42 -1.72 19.82
N VAL A 132 14.63 -0.91 18.76
CA VAL A 132 15.82 -0.97 17.88
C VAL A 132 16.77 0.17 18.19
N ASP A 133 18.08 -0.10 18.22
CA ASP A 133 19.12 0.92 18.42
C ASP A 133 19.02 2.02 17.33
N ALA A 134 19.11 3.29 17.74
CA ALA A 134 19.00 4.46 16.87
C ALA A 134 19.95 4.43 15.65
N ARG A 135 21.12 3.77 15.79
CA ARG A 135 22.09 3.61 14.69
C ARG A 135 21.64 2.61 13.64
N ARG A 136 20.66 1.77 13.95
CA ARG A 136 20.16 0.70 13.07
C ARG A 136 18.69 0.86 12.68
N ILE A 137 18.01 1.89 13.18
CA ILE A 137 16.58 2.13 12.94
C ILE A 137 16.27 2.31 11.44
N GLY A 138 17.18 2.93 10.67
CA GLY A 138 17.03 3.06 9.21
C GLY A 138 16.97 1.70 8.51
N ARG A 139 17.73 0.70 8.96
CA ARG A 139 17.64 -0.68 8.47
C ARG A 139 16.30 -1.32 8.84
N GLY A 140 15.79 -1.02 10.04
CA GLY A 140 14.46 -1.45 10.47
C GLY A 140 13.37 -0.97 9.53
N TYR A 141 13.37 0.32 9.17
CA TYR A 141 12.42 0.89 8.23
C TYR A 141 12.57 0.33 6.81
N SER A 142 13.81 0.08 6.36
CA SER A 142 14.05 -0.52 5.05
C SER A 142 13.49 -1.95 4.98
N VAL A 143 13.74 -2.79 5.99
CA VAL A 143 13.21 -4.15 6.05
C VAL A 143 11.67 -4.12 6.12
N HIS A 144 11.09 -3.24 6.92
CA HIS A 144 9.66 -3.04 7.00
C HIS A 144 9.05 -2.72 5.61
N SER A 145 9.61 -1.74 4.90
CA SER A 145 9.13 -1.38 3.55
C SER A 145 9.29 -2.51 2.52
N VAL A 146 10.44 -3.18 2.52
CA VAL A 146 10.71 -4.30 1.60
C VAL A 146 9.77 -5.48 1.89
N SER A 147 9.54 -5.81 3.16
CA SER A 147 8.65 -6.90 3.53
C SER A 147 7.20 -6.65 3.11
N GLY A 148 6.70 -5.41 3.23
CA GLY A 148 5.39 -5.03 2.70
C GLY A 148 5.29 -5.21 1.19
N ASN A 149 6.27 -4.70 0.44
CA ASN A 149 6.31 -4.86 -1.02
C ASN A 149 6.35 -6.34 -1.44
N LEU A 150 7.11 -7.18 -0.72
CA LEU A 150 7.13 -8.62 -0.95
C LEU A 150 5.78 -9.26 -0.63
N GLY A 151 5.08 -8.82 0.41
CA GLY A 151 3.72 -9.26 0.73
C GLY A 151 2.78 -9.06 -0.45
N TRP A 152 2.74 -7.85 -1.00
CA TRP A 152 1.95 -7.57 -2.21
C TRP A 152 2.37 -8.42 -3.41
N ALA A 153 3.69 -8.54 -3.67
CA ALA A 153 4.18 -9.24 -4.85
C ALA A 153 3.89 -10.75 -4.82
N VAL A 154 3.93 -11.36 -3.63
CA VAL A 154 3.74 -12.82 -3.46
C VAL A 154 2.26 -13.20 -3.41
N ALA A 155 1.38 -12.32 -2.87
CA ALA A 155 -0.02 -12.63 -2.63
C ALA A 155 -0.78 -13.13 -3.87
N PRO A 156 -0.72 -12.49 -5.06
CA PRO A 156 -1.48 -12.93 -6.23
C PRO A 156 -1.12 -14.37 -6.64
N THR A 157 0.17 -14.68 -6.71
CA THR A 157 0.64 -16.01 -7.13
C THR A 157 0.27 -17.09 -6.11
N VAL A 158 0.46 -16.83 -4.81
CA VAL A 158 0.15 -17.81 -3.75
C VAL A 158 -1.36 -18.07 -3.68
N ILE A 159 -2.17 -17.01 -3.68
CA ILE A 159 -3.63 -17.19 -3.60
C ILE A 159 -4.19 -17.89 -4.83
N PHE A 160 -3.64 -17.59 -6.02
CA PHE A 160 -4.02 -18.29 -7.24
C PHE A 160 -3.64 -19.77 -7.18
N ALA A 161 -2.41 -20.11 -6.79
CA ALA A 161 -1.95 -21.49 -6.70
C ALA A 161 -2.80 -22.31 -5.71
N LEU A 162 -3.06 -21.77 -4.51
CA LEU A 162 -3.92 -22.42 -3.53
C LEU A 162 -5.34 -22.58 -4.07
N THR A 163 -5.86 -21.58 -4.76
CA THR A 163 -7.21 -21.62 -5.35
C THR A 163 -7.33 -22.67 -6.44
N ALA A 164 -6.31 -22.80 -7.29
CA ALA A 164 -6.29 -23.78 -8.38
C ALA A 164 -6.28 -25.24 -7.88
N HIS A 165 -5.63 -25.50 -6.73
CA HIS A 165 -5.53 -26.85 -6.18
C HIS A 165 -6.64 -27.21 -5.18
N PHE A 166 -7.07 -26.24 -4.35
CA PHE A 166 -7.94 -26.50 -3.20
C PHE A 166 -9.25 -25.70 -3.22
N GLY A 167 -9.42 -24.82 -4.22
CA GLY A 167 -10.53 -23.89 -4.28
C GLY A 167 -10.32 -22.64 -3.42
N TRP A 168 -10.98 -21.53 -3.81
CA TRP A 168 -10.79 -20.21 -3.21
C TRP A 168 -11.14 -20.14 -1.71
N ARG A 169 -12.13 -20.93 -1.27
CA ARG A 169 -12.55 -20.98 0.13
C ARG A 169 -11.44 -21.53 1.03
N VAL A 170 -10.88 -22.66 0.66
CA VAL A 170 -9.78 -23.30 1.39
C VAL A 170 -8.54 -22.41 1.32
N ALA A 171 -8.26 -21.77 0.17
CA ALA A 171 -7.13 -20.85 0.03
C ALA A 171 -7.20 -19.70 1.04
N LEU A 172 -8.35 -19.02 1.16
CA LEU A 172 -8.54 -17.91 2.12
C LEU A 172 -8.48 -18.39 3.58
N VAL A 173 -9.09 -19.52 3.91
CA VAL A 173 -9.01 -20.10 5.26
C VAL A 173 -7.56 -20.45 5.62
N THR A 174 -6.81 -21.03 4.68
CA THR A 174 -5.40 -21.40 4.89
C THR A 174 -4.54 -20.18 5.15
N VAL A 175 -4.60 -19.16 4.30
CA VAL A 175 -3.74 -17.97 4.47
C VAL A 175 -4.14 -17.15 5.69
N GLY A 176 -5.45 -17.07 6.02
CA GLY A 176 -5.91 -16.46 7.26
C GLY A 176 -5.44 -17.24 8.49
N GLY A 177 -5.52 -18.58 8.46
CA GLY A 177 -4.99 -19.46 9.49
C GLY A 177 -3.49 -19.28 9.74
N LEU A 178 -2.69 -19.17 8.65
CA LEU A 178 -1.25 -18.88 8.76
C LEU A 178 -0.99 -17.52 9.44
N GLY A 179 -1.80 -16.52 9.16
CA GLY A 179 -1.70 -15.22 9.83
C GLY A 179 -2.03 -15.30 11.32
N LEU A 180 -3.03 -16.12 11.72
CA LEU A 180 -3.32 -16.36 13.14
C LEU A 180 -2.17 -17.09 13.84
N VAL A 181 -1.56 -18.08 13.19
CA VAL A 181 -0.35 -18.75 13.70
C VAL A 181 0.77 -17.73 13.89
N MET A 182 0.99 -16.83 12.92
CA MET A 182 2.02 -15.81 13.06
C MET A 182 1.71 -14.81 14.17
N ALA A 183 0.46 -14.42 14.39
CA ALA A 183 0.07 -13.62 15.55
C ALA A 183 0.40 -14.34 16.87
N GLY A 184 0.19 -15.65 16.94
CA GLY A 184 0.61 -16.49 18.05
C GLY A 184 2.13 -16.51 18.24
N VAL A 185 2.90 -16.66 17.17
CA VAL A 185 4.38 -16.59 17.22
C VAL A 185 4.84 -15.24 17.75
N LEU A 186 4.29 -14.12 17.27
CA LEU A 186 4.60 -12.80 17.80
C LEU A 186 4.27 -12.67 19.28
N ALA A 187 3.15 -13.23 19.73
CA ALA A 187 2.74 -13.20 21.13
C ALA A 187 3.76 -13.96 22.03
N THR A 188 4.30 -15.10 21.58
CA THR A 188 5.34 -15.83 22.34
C THR A 188 6.66 -15.06 22.47
N GLN A 189 6.93 -14.13 21.53
CA GLN A 189 8.13 -13.30 21.51
C GLN A 189 7.91 -11.92 22.18
N ALA A 190 6.80 -11.73 22.88
CA ALA A 190 6.44 -10.44 23.51
C ALA A 190 7.56 -9.82 24.37
N HIS A 191 8.40 -10.66 24.98
CA HIS A 191 9.54 -10.23 25.82
C HIS A 191 10.64 -9.46 25.07
N LEU A 192 10.69 -9.59 23.72
CA LEU A 192 11.67 -8.86 22.87
C LEU A 192 11.27 -7.41 22.62
N PHE A 193 9.99 -7.10 22.77
CA PHE A 193 9.46 -5.79 22.42
C PHE A 193 9.44 -4.88 23.61
N ALA A 194 10.18 -3.76 23.53
CA ALA A 194 10.13 -2.75 24.58
C ALA A 194 8.75 -2.12 24.67
N THR A 195 8.27 -1.89 25.89
CA THR A 195 7.06 -1.12 26.11
C THR A 195 7.37 0.36 25.85
N ALA A 196 7.01 0.85 24.67
CA ALA A 196 7.09 2.27 24.38
C ALA A 196 6.14 3.03 25.30
N ARG A 197 6.69 3.85 26.22
CA ARG A 197 5.91 4.92 26.85
C ARG A 197 5.84 6.06 25.85
N SER A 198 4.64 6.52 25.57
CA SER A 198 4.38 7.66 24.69
C SER A 198 5.33 8.82 25.00
N ALA A 199 6.21 9.16 24.06
CA ALA A 199 6.90 10.44 24.08
C ALA A 199 5.82 11.53 23.85
N GLY A 200 5.71 12.46 24.80
CA GLY A 200 4.63 13.43 24.91
C GLY A 200 4.18 14.07 23.61
N ARG A 201 2.89 14.21 23.49
CA ARG A 201 2.19 14.90 22.40
C ARG A 201 2.82 16.28 22.13
N SER A 202 3.29 16.50 20.93
CA SER A 202 3.49 17.84 20.41
C SER A 202 2.11 18.56 20.36
N ARG A 203 1.87 19.45 21.34
CA ARG A 203 0.71 20.34 21.40
C ARG A 203 0.90 21.51 20.42
N GLY A 204 1.00 21.26 19.14
CA GLY A 204 0.93 22.31 18.14
C GLY A 204 -0.48 22.34 17.56
N GLY A 205 -1.24 23.44 17.77
CA GLY A 205 -2.52 23.64 17.10
C GLY A 205 -2.37 23.49 15.59
N ALA A 206 -3.32 22.83 14.94
CA ALA A 206 -3.31 22.65 13.49
C ALA A 206 -3.50 24.01 12.82
N ASP A 207 -2.48 24.56 12.17
CA ASP A 207 -2.68 25.65 11.23
C ASP A 207 -3.29 25.06 9.94
N VAL A 208 -4.63 25.04 9.90
CA VAL A 208 -5.42 24.52 8.78
C VAL A 208 -5.09 25.29 7.49
N ARG A 209 -4.72 26.56 7.57
CA ARG A 209 -4.35 27.37 6.39
C ARG A 209 -3.10 26.81 5.70
N LEU A 210 -2.14 26.29 6.47
CA LEU A 210 -0.97 25.63 5.89
C LEU A 210 -1.38 24.40 5.08
N LEU A 211 -2.26 23.54 5.62
CA LEU A 211 -2.70 22.33 4.95
C LEU A 211 -3.50 22.62 3.68
N LEU A 212 -4.23 23.74 3.65
CA LEU A 212 -4.97 24.22 2.48
C LEU A 212 -4.13 25.07 1.51
N SER A 213 -2.81 25.20 1.74
CA SER A 213 -1.94 25.89 0.81
C SER A 213 -1.78 25.13 -0.52
N GLY A 214 -1.62 25.86 -1.64
CA GLY A 214 -1.52 25.26 -2.97
C GLY A 214 -0.49 24.13 -3.09
N PRO A 215 0.75 24.28 -2.58
CA PRO A 215 1.75 23.22 -2.62
C PRO A 215 1.34 21.94 -1.88
N ILE A 216 0.74 22.09 -0.70
CA ILE A 216 0.34 20.93 0.13
C ILE A 216 -0.89 20.25 -0.47
N LEU A 217 -1.84 20.99 -1.02
CA LEU A 217 -2.96 20.42 -1.78
C LEU A 217 -2.51 19.71 -3.05
N ALA A 218 -1.52 20.25 -3.76
CA ALA A 218 -0.93 19.56 -4.91
C ALA A 218 -0.21 18.27 -4.51
N ALA A 219 0.50 18.27 -3.37
CA ALA A 219 1.10 17.07 -2.83
C ALA A 219 0.04 16.03 -2.42
N PHE A 220 -1.03 16.44 -1.75
CA PHE A 220 -2.18 15.57 -1.43
C PHE A 220 -2.80 14.98 -2.71
N ALA A 221 -3.04 15.79 -3.74
CA ALA A 221 -3.57 15.33 -5.01
C ALA A 221 -2.60 14.35 -5.72
N TYR A 222 -1.29 14.58 -5.63
CA TYR A 222 -0.29 13.61 -6.11
C TYR A 222 -0.50 12.23 -5.47
N PHE A 223 -0.61 12.20 -4.13
CA PHE A 223 -0.77 10.94 -3.40
C PHE A 223 -2.10 10.26 -3.73
N ALA A 224 -3.17 11.03 -3.86
CA ALA A 224 -4.48 10.49 -4.26
C ALA A 224 -4.43 9.89 -5.68
N LEU A 225 -3.90 10.61 -6.67
CA LEU A 225 -3.85 10.16 -8.06
C LEU A 225 -2.93 8.94 -8.23
N ILE A 226 -1.76 8.92 -7.58
CA ILE A 226 -0.86 7.76 -7.66
C ILE A 226 -1.48 6.53 -6.98
N ALA A 227 -2.18 6.70 -5.86
CA ALA A 227 -2.92 5.62 -5.22
C ALA A 227 -4.01 5.09 -6.15
N MET A 228 -4.77 5.99 -6.79
CA MET A 228 -5.79 5.59 -7.76
C MET A 228 -5.19 4.74 -8.90
N ALA A 229 -4.05 5.14 -9.46
CA ALA A 229 -3.37 4.40 -10.51
C ALA A 229 -2.92 3.01 -10.02
N VAL A 230 -2.25 2.94 -8.87
CA VAL A 230 -1.71 1.67 -8.32
C VAL A 230 -2.82 0.72 -7.91
N ILE A 231 -3.81 1.21 -7.15
CA ILE A 231 -4.93 0.40 -6.67
C ILE A 231 -5.80 -0.06 -7.85
N GLY A 232 -5.93 0.74 -8.91
CA GLY A 232 -6.60 0.34 -10.14
C GLY A 232 -5.98 -0.91 -10.77
N VAL A 233 -4.64 -0.94 -10.89
CA VAL A 233 -3.91 -2.12 -11.38
C VAL A 233 -4.01 -3.29 -10.39
N GLN A 234 -3.80 -3.05 -9.10
CA GLN A 234 -3.84 -4.09 -8.07
C GLN A 234 -5.21 -4.77 -7.97
N THR A 235 -6.29 -3.99 -8.08
CA THR A 235 -7.65 -4.49 -7.88
C THR A 235 -8.23 -5.10 -9.16
N PHE A 236 -8.02 -4.47 -10.30
CA PHE A 236 -8.67 -4.87 -11.55
C PHE A 236 -7.70 -5.23 -12.69
N GLY A 237 -6.39 -5.18 -12.48
CA GLY A 237 -5.41 -5.56 -13.51
C GLY A 237 -5.60 -6.99 -14.03
N VAL A 238 -5.81 -7.97 -13.13
CA VAL A 238 -6.08 -9.36 -13.52
C VAL A 238 -7.37 -9.46 -14.34
N SER A 239 -8.46 -8.87 -13.84
CA SER A 239 -9.75 -8.89 -14.55
C SER A 239 -9.69 -8.17 -15.90
N GLY A 240 -8.97 -7.04 -15.97
CA GLY A 240 -8.74 -6.29 -17.21
C GLY A 240 -7.95 -7.09 -18.23
N LEU A 241 -6.85 -7.72 -17.81
CA LEU A 241 -6.01 -8.56 -18.72
C LEU A 241 -6.79 -9.73 -19.30
N ILE A 242 -7.57 -10.43 -18.47
CA ILE A 242 -8.41 -11.53 -18.94
C ILE A 242 -9.40 -11.04 -20.01
N ARG A 243 -10.04 -9.89 -19.80
CA ARG A 243 -11.05 -9.37 -20.71
C ARG A 243 -10.48 -8.72 -21.99
N VAL A 244 -9.28 -8.10 -21.91
CA VAL A 244 -8.67 -7.40 -23.07
C VAL A 244 -7.88 -8.36 -23.95
N TYR A 245 -7.16 -9.30 -23.33
CA TYR A 245 -6.22 -10.18 -24.03
C TYR A 245 -6.65 -11.66 -24.03
N GLU A 246 -7.82 -11.97 -23.47
CA GLU A 246 -8.34 -13.34 -23.33
C GLU A 246 -7.32 -14.30 -22.66
N THR A 247 -6.48 -13.74 -21.76
CA THR A 247 -5.43 -14.49 -21.09
C THR A 247 -6.00 -15.44 -20.05
N PRO A 248 -5.41 -16.64 -19.88
CA PRO A 248 -5.71 -17.49 -18.74
C PRO A 248 -5.44 -16.74 -17.41
N MET A 249 -6.24 -17.04 -16.38
CA MET A 249 -6.12 -16.40 -15.06
C MET A 249 -4.70 -16.53 -14.47
N ALA A 250 -4.02 -17.65 -14.72
CA ALA A 250 -2.63 -17.86 -14.31
C ALA A 250 -1.68 -16.81 -14.92
N ALA A 251 -1.78 -16.58 -16.24
CA ALA A 251 -0.94 -15.60 -16.94
C ALA A 251 -1.25 -14.17 -16.48
N ALA A 252 -2.52 -13.81 -16.33
CA ALA A 252 -2.94 -12.50 -15.83
C ALA A 252 -2.43 -12.25 -14.40
N THR A 253 -2.48 -13.27 -13.54
CA THR A 253 -1.96 -13.19 -12.16
C THR A 253 -0.43 -13.04 -12.13
N ALA A 254 0.29 -13.78 -12.99
CA ALA A 254 1.74 -13.64 -13.15
C ALA A 254 2.13 -12.22 -13.63
N CYS A 255 1.32 -11.62 -14.50
CA CYS A 255 1.50 -10.23 -14.93
C CYS A 255 1.36 -9.23 -13.77
N LEU A 256 0.38 -9.41 -12.90
CA LEU A 256 0.23 -8.57 -11.69
C LEU A 256 1.43 -8.74 -10.75
N THR A 257 1.88 -9.97 -10.52
CA THR A 257 3.09 -10.26 -9.73
C THR A 257 4.32 -9.58 -10.35
N ALA A 258 4.48 -9.64 -11.68
CA ALA A 258 5.57 -8.97 -12.39
C ALA A 258 5.54 -7.44 -12.21
N PHE A 259 4.36 -6.81 -12.28
CA PHE A 259 4.17 -5.39 -11.97
C PHE A 259 4.63 -5.04 -10.54
N LEU A 260 4.23 -5.83 -9.56
CA LEU A 260 4.54 -5.58 -8.14
C LEU A 260 6.03 -5.79 -7.84
N LEU A 261 6.65 -6.82 -8.41
CA LEU A 261 8.10 -7.03 -8.31
C LEU A 261 8.88 -5.91 -9.01
N GLY A 262 8.42 -5.49 -10.19
CA GLY A 262 8.96 -4.33 -10.89
C GLY A 262 8.87 -3.06 -10.03
N SER A 263 7.73 -2.81 -9.39
CA SER A 263 7.54 -1.66 -8.50
C SER A 263 8.48 -1.70 -7.29
N ALA A 264 8.67 -2.86 -6.67
CA ALA A 264 9.61 -3.03 -5.57
C ALA A 264 11.06 -2.73 -6.02
N ALA A 265 11.47 -3.28 -7.16
CA ALA A 265 12.80 -3.01 -7.75
C ALA A 265 12.96 -1.53 -8.12
N GLY A 266 11.93 -0.93 -8.71
CA GLY A 266 11.90 0.50 -9.03
C GLY A 266 12.05 1.38 -7.79
N THR A 267 11.38 1.04 -6.69
CA THR A 267 11.50 1.77 -5.41
C THR A 267 12.91 1.72 -4.85
N LEU A 268 13.58 0.55 -4.90
CA LEU A 268 14.97 0.41 -4.45
C LEU A 268 15.92 1.26 -5.31
N VAL A 269 15.81 1.17 -6.63
CA VAL A 269 16.63 1.98 -7.55
C VAL A 269 16.31 3.47 -7.42
N GLY A 270 15.04 3.81 -7.26
CA GLY A 270 14.57 5.17 -7.04
C GLY A 270 15.16 5.81 -5.79
N GLY A 271 15.29 5.04 -4.70
CA GLY A 271 15.97 5.48 -3.48
C GLY A 271 17.44 5.82 -3.73
N LEU A 272 18.18 4.92 -4.39
CA LEU A 272 19.59 5.15 -4.74
C LEU A 272 19.79 6.36 -5.66
N LEU A 273 18.86 6.58 -6.59
CA LEU A 273 18.91 7.75 -7.48
C LEU A 273 18.51 9.03 -6.77
N ALA A 274 17.53 8.98 -5.87
CA ALA A 274 17.11 10.14 -5.08
C ALA A 274 18.24 10.67 -4.19
N ASP A 275 19.09 9.80 -3.66
CA ASP A 275 20.27 10.19 -2.87
C ASP A 275 21.36 10.87 -3.71
N ARG A 276 21.37 10.65 -5.04
CA ARG A 276 22.40 11.13 -5.96
C ARG A 276 21.98 12.33 -6.80
N THR A 277 20.72 12.72 -6.74
CA THR A 277 20.20 13.83 -7.57
C THR A 277 19.50 14.90 -6.74
N SER A 278 19.65 16.15 -7.14
CA SER A 278 18.81 17.27 -6.68
C SER A 278 17.56 17.49 -7.55
N ARG A 279 17.43 16.74 -8.65
CA ARG A 279 16.36 16.88 -9.65
C ARG A 279 15.27 15.82 -9.42
N HIS A 280 14.72 15.80 -8.19
CA HIS A 280 13.64 14.86 -7.82
C HIS A 280 12.40 14.98 -8.70
N ASP A 281 12.13 16.20 -9.21
CA ASP A 281 11.06 16.47 -10.17
C ASP A 281 11.25 15.71 -11.49
N VAL A 282 12.47 15.71 -12.04
CA VAL A 282 12.76 14.99 -13.30
C VAL A 282 12.63 13.50 -13.11
N LEU A 283 13.16 12.95 -12.01
CA LEU A 283 13.07 11.51 -11.72
C LEU A 283 11.62 11.08 -11.54
N ALA A 284 10.81 11.85 -10.80
CA ALA A 284 9.39 11.57 -10.64
C ALA A 284 8.64 11.64 -11.98
N VAL A 285 8.83 12.72 -12.77
CA VAL A 285 8.16 12.89 -14.05
C VAL A 285 8.56 11.80 -15.05
N SER A 286 9.84 11.43 -15.14
CA SER A 286 10.29 10.38 -16.07
C SER A 286 9.63 9.02 -15.75
N GLY A 287 9.53 8.66 -14.46
CA GLY A 287 8.84 7.45 -14.05
C GLY A 287 7.34 7.50 -14.35
N LEU A 288 6.67 8.64 -14.09
CA LEU A 288 5.25 8.82 -14.38
C LEU A 288 4.97 8.75 -15.89
N VAL A 289 5.78 9.40 -16.73
CA VAL A 289 5.65 9.34 -18.20
C VAL A 289 5.86 7.92 -18.69
N GLY A 290 6.96 7.26 -18.26
CA GLY A 290 7.23 5.86 -18.63
C GLY A 290 6.10 4.93 -18.26
N GLY A 291 5.60 5.01 -17.02
CA GLY A 291 4.46 4.23 -16.55
C GLY A 291 3.19 4.51 -17.35
N ALA A 292 2.89 5.79 -17.62
CA ALA A 292 1.72 6.19 -18.39
C ALA A 292 1.76 5.66 -19.83
N VAL A 293 2.88 5.82 -20.52
CA VAL A 293 3.06 5.29 -21.89
C VAL A 293 2.85 3.80 -21.93
N LEU A 294 3.46 3.04 -20.99
CA LEU A 294 3.30 1.59 -20.95
C LEU A 294 1.86 1.16 -20.67
N MET A 295 1.14 1.87 -19.79
CA MET A 295 -0.27 1.59 -19.53
C MET A 295 -1.18 1.93 -20.72
N LEU A 296 -0.89 3.02 -21.44
CA LEU A 296 -1.63 3.37 -22.66
C LEU A 296 -1.34 2.39 -23.80
N VAL A 297 -0.10 1.91 -23.94
CA VAL A 297 0.24 0.82 -24.87
C VAL A 297 -0.48 -0.46 -24.48
N LEU A 298 -0.54 -0.81 -23.21
CA LEU A 298 -1.32 -1.95 -22.72
C LEU A 298 -2.82 -1.80 -23.06
N ALA A 299 -3.36 -0.59 -22.97
CA ALA A 299 -4.75 -0.29 -23.27
C ALA A 299 -5.10 -0.49 -24.77
N THR A 300 -4.13 -0.55 -25.68
CA THR A 300 -4.42 -0.81 -27.12
C THR A 300 -5.03 -2.18 -27.35
N GLY A 301 -4.74 -3.16 -26.50
CA GLY A 301 -5.20 -4.54 -26.66
C GLY A 301 -4.54 -5.31 -27.81
N SER A 302 -3.49 -4.77 -28.41
CA SER A 302 -2.85 -5.32 -29.62
C SER A 302 -1.54 -6.08 -29.36
N LEU A 303 -1.13 -6.20 -28.09
CA LEU A 303 0.14 -6.83 -27.72
C LEU A 303 0.04 -8.37 -27.71
N ALA A 304 1.14 -9.03 -28.01
CA ALA A 304 1.23 -10.47 -27.80
C ALA A 304 1.22 -10.79 -26.30
N VAL A 305 0.49 -11.82 -25.91
CA VAL A 305 0.33 -12.23 -24.48
C VAL A 305 1.68 -12.49 -23.82
N SER A 306 2.64 -13.04 -24.57
CA SER A 306 3.99 -13.31 -24.07
C SER A 306 4.78 -12.06 -23.66
N THR A 307 4.45 -10.88 -24.16
CA THR A 307 5.12 -9.63 -23.83
C THR A 307 4.55 -8.95 -22.59
N LEU A 308 3.34 -9.31 -22.16
CA LEU A 308 2.62 -8.66 -21.07
C LEU A 308 3.36 -8.67 -19.73
N PRO A 309 3.98 -9.79 -19.27
CA PRO A 309 4.70 -9.80 -17.99
C PRO A 309 5.87 -8.83 -17.98
N GLY A 310 6.66 -8.77 -19.06
CA GLY A 310 7.80 -7.86 -19.20
C GLY A 310 7.35 -6.39 -19.23
N LEU A 311 6.31 -6.07 -19.99
CA LEU A 311 5.75 -4.72 -20.04
C LEU A 311 5.21 -4.28 -18.68
N LEU A 312 4.48 -5.14 -17.97
CA LEU A 312 3.95 -4.83 -16.65
C LEU A 312 5.06 -4.73 -15.58
N ALA A 313 6.11 -5.55 -15.65
CA ALA A 313 7.28 -5.40 -14.80
C ALA A 313 7.94 -4.03 -15.00
N LEU A 314 8.10 -3.60 -16.25
CA LEU A 314 8.67 -2.29 -16.57
C LEU A 314 7.74 -1.14 -16.15
N ALA A 315 6.43 -1.28 -16.32
CA ALA A 315 5.46 -0.28 -15.86
C ALA A 315 5.48 -0.14 -14.33
N GLY A 316 5.54 -1.27 -13.61
CA GLY A 316 5.73 -1.28 -12.17
C GLY A 316 7.04 -0.63 -11.75
N PHE A 317 8.15 -0.92 -12.44
CA PHE A 317 9.45 -0.30 -12.18
C PHE A 317 9.39 1.23 -12.36
N CYS A 318 8.81 1.70 -13.47
CA CYS A 318 8.61 3.13 -13.70
C CYS A 318 7.77 3.80 -12.61
N GLN A 319 6.74 3.11 -12.12
CA GLN A 319 5.91 3.62 -11.02
C GLN A 319 6.69 3.63 -9.70
N GLY A 320 7.41 2.55 -9.37
CA GLY A 320 8.15 2.41 -8.11
C GLY A 320 9.27 3.45 -7.95
N ILE A 321 9.99 3.77 -9.04
CA ILE A 321 11.10 4.72 -9.03
C ILE A 321 10.68 6.13 -8.59
N THR A 322 9.39 6.46 -8.71
CA THR A 322 8.86 7.79 -8.37
C THR A 322 8.75 8.03 -6.86
N GLY A 323 8.57 6.96 -6.06
CA GLY A 323 8.21 7.04 -4.65
C GLY A 323 9.19 7.86 -3.80
N PRO A 324 10.49 7.51 -3.76
CA PRO A 324 11.47 8.25 -2.95
C PRO A 324 11.59 9.73 -3.35
N SER A 325 11.58 10.02 -4.65
CA SER A 325 11.65 11.41 -5.13
C SER A 325 10.39 12.21 -4.80
N ARG A 326 9.22 11.58 -4.81
CA ARG A 326 7.96 12.18 -4.35
C ARG A 326 8.08 12.65 -2.89
N ASP A 327 8.58 11.80 -2.00
CA ASP A 327 8.69 12.10 -0.59
C ASP A 327 9.69 13.24 -0.34
N MET A 328 10.76 13.31 -1.14
CA MET A 328 11.71 14.43 -1.11
C MET A 328 11.08 15.75 -1.57
N LEU A 329 10.21 15.73 -2.59
CA LEU A 329 9.47 16.91 -3.06
C LEU A 329 8.51 17.44 -1.97
N VAL A 330 7.79 16.55 -1.28
CA VAL A 330 6.90 16.93 -0.16
C VAL A 330 7.72 17.53 0.98
N ARG A 331 8.86 16.91 1.32
CA ARG A 331 9.76 17.42 2.34
C ARG A 331 10.27 18.82 2.03
N ALA A 332 10.65 19.08 0.77
CA ALA A 332 11.12 20.39 0.33
C ALA A 332 10.03 21.48 0.39
N ALA A 333 8.77 21.12 0.20
CA ALA A 333 7.62 22.03 0.29
C ALA A 333 7.09 22.22 1.73
N THR A 334 7.64 21.48 2.71
CA THR A 334 7.15 21.47 4.08
C THR A 334 7.95 22.45 4.96
N PRO A 335 7.30 23.45 5.63
CA PRO A 335 7.97 24.34 6.55
C PRO A 335 8.58 23.61 7.76
N THR A 336 9.68 24.19 8.32
CA THR A 336 10.35 23.65 9.49
C THR A 336 9.36 23.50 10.68
N GLY A 337 9.36 22.33 11.33
CA GLY A 337 8.47 22.03 12.46
C GLY A 337 7.04 21.61 12.10
N ALA A 338 6.66 21.59 10.80
CA ALA A 338 5.34 21.17 10.33
C ALA A 338 5.31 19.76 9.72
N SER A 339 6.44 19.05 9.65
CA SER A 339 6.58 17.79 8.90
C SER A 339 5.54 16.75 9.28
N GLY A 340 5.30 16.49 10.56
CA GLY A 340 4.33 15.49 10.99
C GLY A 340 2.90 15.78 10.50
N ARG A 341 2.47 17.05 10.55
CA ARG A 341 1.13 17.47 10.13
C ARG A 341 0.96 17.41 8.61
N VAL A 342 1.96 17.92 7.88
CA VAL A 342 1.95 17.94 6.41
C VAL A 342 1.99 16.52 5.86
N PHE A 343 2.92 15.69 6.32
CA PHE A 343 2.98 14.30 5.88
C PHE A 343 1.71 13.52 6.25
N GLY A 344 1.19 13.68 7.47
CA GLY A 344 -0.08 13.05 7.86
C GLY A 344 -1.24 13.41 6.94
N PHE A 345 -1.38 14.69 6.60
CA PHE A 345 -2.42 15.15 5.67
C PHE A 345 -2.18 14.64 4.24
N VAL A 346 -0.97 14.79 3.72
CA VAL A 346 -0.64 14.39 2.35
C VAL A 346 -0.80 12.88 2.14
N TYR A 347 -0.39 12.07 3.11
CA TYR A 347 -0.55 10.60 3.05
C TYR A 347 -2.01 10.15 3.11
N SER A 348 -2.92 10.92 3.72
CA SER A 348 -4.35 10.59 3.67
C SER A 348 -4.94 10.66 2.25
N GLY A 349 -4.22 11.30 1.31
CA GLY A 349 -4.52 11.19 -0.11
C GLY A 349 -4.43 9.76 -0.65
N LEU A 350 -3.49 8.93 -0.12
CA LEU A 350 -3.42 7.50 -0.49
C LEU A 350 -4.71 6.78 -0.08
N ASP A 351 -5.19 7.02 1.14
CA ASP A 351 -6.39 6.37 1.65
C ASP A 351 -7.62 6.77 0.82
N LEU A 352 -7.73 8.07 0.48
CA LEU A 352 -8.82 8.57 -0.37
C LEU A 352 -8.79 7.94 -1.76
N GLY A 353 -7.64 7.92 -2.42
CA GLY A 353 -7.47 7.29 -3.73
C GLY A 353 -7.79 5.80 -3.69
N SER A 354 -7.30 5.10 -2.66
CA SER A 354 -7.54 3.66 -2.47
C SER A 354 -9.00 3.32 -2.20
N CYS A 355 -9.74 4.23 -1.57
CA CYS A 355 -11.17 4.06 -1.29
C CYS A 355 -12.05 4.29 -2.53
N ILE A 356 -11.73 5.31 -3.34
CA ILE A 356 -12.56 5.70 -4.51
C ILE A 356 -12.32 4.76 -5.70
N THR A 357 -11.07 4.39 -5.95
CA THR A 357 -10.66 3.69 -7.17
C THR A 357 -11.41 2.38 -7.43
N PRO A 358 -11.61 1.49 -6.44
CA PRO A 358 -12.24 0.21 -6.71
C PRO A 358 -13.68 0.34 -7.21
N LEU A 359 -14.41 1.35 -6.75
CA LEU A 359 -15.74 1.65 -7.25
C LEU A 359 -15.72 2.15 -8.71
N ALA A 360 -14.84 3.13 -9.00
CA ALA A 360 -14.72 3.72 -10.33
C ALA A 360 -14.28 2.68 -11.37
N PHE A 361 -13.26 1.89 -11.08
CA PHE A 361 -12.72 0.89 -11.99
C PHE A 361 -13.64 -0.34 -12.13
N GLY A 362 -14.35 -0.72 -11.06
CA GLY A 362 -15.38 -1.75 -11.13
C GLY A 362 -16.51 -1.32 -12.07
N TRP A 363 -16.96 -0.07 -11.96
CA TRP A 363 -17.95 0.49 -12.86
C TRP A 363 -17.47 0.53 -14.32
N LEU A 364 -16.22 0.93 -14.57
CA LEU A 364 -15.62 0.90 -15.91
C LEU A 364 -15.62 -0.51 -16.51
N LEU A 365 -15.31 -1.54 -15.73
CA LEU A 365 -15.34 -2.92 -16.18
C LEU A 365 -16.75 -3.44 -16.44
N ASP A 366 -17.75 -2.98 -15.71
CA ASP A 366 -19.12 -3.46 -15.90
C ASP A 366 -19.83 -2.79 -17.10
N HIS A 367 -19.52 -1.51 -17.40
CA HIS A 367 -20.26 -0.70 -18.37
C HIS A 367 -19.44 -0.22 -19.55
N GLY A 368 -18.11 -0.26 -19.48
CA GLY A 368 -17.21 0.24 -20.50
C GLY A 368 -16.41 -0.83 -21.24
N ASP A 369 -15.54 -0.38 -22.14
CA ASP A 369 -14.51 -1.21 -22.73
C ASP A 369 -13.48 -1.59 -21.64
N PRO A 370 -13.15 -2.87 -21.45
CA PRO A 370 -12.13 -3.31 -20.48
C PRO A 370 -10.77 -2.62 -20.62
N ARG A 371 -10.42 -2.14 -21.82
CA ARG A 371 -9.22 -1.34 -22.11
C ARG A 371 -9.17 -0.06 -21.28
N MET A 372 -10.33 0.49 -20.93
CA MET A 372 -10.42 1.72 -20.13
C MET A 372 -9.81 1.60 -18.74
N VAL A 373 -9.68 0.39 -18.18
CA VAL A 373 -8.96 0.15 -16.92
C VAL A 373 -7.51 0.64 -17.05
N PHE A 374 -6.81 0.19 -18.10
CA PHE A 374 -5.42 0.54 -18.33
C PHE A 374 -5.26 1.97 -18.84
N ALA A 375 -6.18 2.43 -19.70
CA ALA A 375 -6.20 3.82 -20.16
C ALA A 375 -6.40 4.81 -19.00
N ALA A 376 -7.32 4.53 -18.09
CA ALA A 376 -7.54 5.35 -16.90
C ALA A 376 -6.30 5.42 -16.01
N VAL A 377 -5.58 4.29 -15.80
CA VAL A 377 -4.29 4.30 -15.09
C VAL A 377 -3.29 5.21 -15.79
N GLY A 378 -3.15 5.09 -17.11
CA GLY A 378 -2.26 5.96 -17.90
C GLY A 378 -2.60 7.45 -17.74
N VAL A 379 -3.89 7.79 -17.84
CA VAL A 379 -4.37 9.18 -17.65
C VAL A 379 -4.12 9.68 -16.23
N LEU A 380 -4.38 8.87 -15.19
CA LEU A 380 -4.09 9.23 -13.80
C LEU A 380 -2.60 9.53 -13.58
N LEU A 381 -1.71 8.73 -14.16
CA LEU A 381 -0.26 8.97 -14.10
C LEU A 381 0.13 10.28 -14.81
N LEU A 382 -0.48 10.60 -15.97
CA LEU A 382 -0.27 11.88 -16.65
C LEU A 382 -0.81 13.07 -15.83
N CYS A 383 -2.00 12.95 -15.25
CA CYS A 383 -2.56 13.97 -14.35
C CYS A 383 -1.66 14.21 -13.13
N THR A 384 -1.00 13.16 -12.63
CA THR A 384 -0.07 13.27 -11.50
C THR A 384 1.14 14.16 -11.85
N ILE A 385 1.56 14.23 -13.12
CA ILE A 385 2.66 15.11 -13.56
C ILE A 385 2.35 16.58 -13.28
N ALA A 386 1.10 17.02 -13.51
CA ALA A 386 0.70 18.40 -13.23
C ALA A 386 0.89 18.77 -11.75
N THR A 387 0.65 17.84 -10.83
CA THR A 387 0.86 18.04 -9.38
C THR A 387 2.34 18.16 -9.03
N VAL A 388 3.23 17.38 -9.68
CA VAL A 388 4.69 17.50 -9.51
C VAL A 388 5.17 18.90 -9.89
N VAL A 389 4.72 19.39 -11.06
CA VAL A 389 5.08 20.74 -11.55
C VAL A 389 4.60 21.82 -10.59
N GLN A 390 3.39 21.69 -10.06
CA GLN A 390 2.82 22.64 -9.09
C GLN A 390 3.62 22.66 -7.78
N VAL A 391 3.93 21.50 -7.19
CA VAL A 391 4.74 21.40 -5.97
C VAL A 391 6.11 22.03 -6.17
N ARG A 392 6.76 21.75 -7.30
CA ARG A 392 8.08 22.33 -7.61
C ARG A 392 8.06 23.86 -7.74
N ARG A 393 7.08 24.43 -8.49
CA ARG A 393 6.99 25.90 -8.68
C ARG A 393 6.86 26.63 -7.35
N SER A 394 6.17 26.04 -6.41
CA SER A 394 5.92 26.63 -5.10
C SER A 394 7.07 26.44 -4.11
N ALA A 395 7.99 25.49 -4.36
CA ALA A 395 9.18 25.26 -3.54
C ALA A 395 10.37 26.17 -3.94
N GLN A 396 10.29 26.90 -5.09
CA GLN A 396 11.31 27.87 -5.45
C GLN A 396 11.10 29.17 -4.66
N PRO A 397 12.15 29.76 -4.04
CA PRO A 397 12.04 31.08 -3.44
C PRO A 397 11.55 32.07 -4.49
N VAL A 398 10.56 32.89 -4.13
CA VAL A 398 10.19 34.06 -4.93
C VAL A 398 11.47 34.88 -5.11
N PRO A 399 11.91 35.24 -6.35
CA PRO A 399 13.05 36.12 -6.54
C PRO A 399 12.78 37.39 -5.74
N ALA A 400 13.70 37.73 -4.84
CA ALA A 400 13.65 38.99 -4.14
C ALA A 400 13.87 40.11 -5.20
N GLY A 401 12.77 40.74 -5.64
CA GLY A 401 12.81 41.88 -6.56
C GLY A 401 11.99 41.64 -7.84
N ALA A 402 10.71 41.84 -7.78
CA ALA A 402 9.88 42.30 -8.87
C ALA A 402 8.96 43.42 -8.37
#